data_2c6be275b6aa947cff4706b4e6d87785
#
_entry.id   2c6be275b6aa947cff4706b4e6d87785
#
_cell.length_a   1.000
_cell.length_b   1.000
_cell.length_c   1.000
_cell.angle_alpha   90.00
_cell.angle_beta   90.00
_cell.angle_gamma   90.00
#
_symmetry.space_group_name_H-M   'P 1'
#
loop_
_entity.id
_entity.type
_entity.pdbx_description
1 polymer ?
#
loop_
_entity_poly.entity_id
_entity_poly.type
_entity_poly.pdbx_seq_one_letter_code
_entity_poly.pdbx_strand_id
1 'polypeptide(L)'
;MTDTPAGPEGGGLHHRTIDRVTQILEEVVYHPGIGFAELARALGAPKSSVHAFIRGLQAKGWLYEENRRFYLGPAVYGLTLASGPIRAGLVTQADLDALHEEAGMTVFLGVEAGDNLIYIGESGTDAMTGFAARSNIRRTLIATAGGKALLAAWPDADRDAYLRRQQPDNDAQVSAFLAELADIRKTRVATNTLHHGAQFALATVVRNRAEEIVATAVLVGQSATAKPREEKLRKILLRHVDSWPDHRVSPREAI
;
A
#
# COMPACT_ATOMS: atom_id res chain seq x y z
N MET A 1 0.65 14.99 43.45
CA MET A 1 0.29 15.57 42.15
C MET A 1 1.34 15.10 41.16
N THR A 2 1.06 13.99 40.50
CA THR A 2 1.92 13.41 39.50
C THR A 2 1.21 13.57 38.16
N ASP A 3 1.77 14.49 37.38
CA ASP A 3 1.33 14.82 36.04
C ASP A 3 1.64 13.61 35.12
N THR A 4 0.60 13.01 34.56
CA THR A 4 0.73 11.96 33.54
C THR A 4 0.82 12.68 32.19
N PRO A 5 1.86 12.49 31.38
CA PRO A 5 1.94 13.10 30.06
C PRO A 5 0.85 12.53 29.16
N ALA A 6 0.03 13.44 28.63
CA ALA A 6 -0.92 13.14 27.56
C ALA A 6 -0.18 12.62 26.34
N GLY A 7 -0.54 11.43 25.86
CA GLY A 7 -0.03 10.90 24.60
C GLY A 7 -0.53 11.74 23.41
N PRO A 8 0.18 11.75 22.27
CA PRO A 8 -0.13 12.61 21.14
C PRO A 8 -1.49 12.25 20.53
N GLU A 9 -2.42 13.17 20.60
CA GLU A 9 -3.66 13.14 19.82
C GLU A 9 -3.31 13.47 18.35
N GLY A 10 -3.00 12.45 17.57
CA GLY A 10 -2.79 12.58 16.13
C GLY A 10 -4.14 12.76 15.43
N GLY A 11 -4.31 13.87 14.72
CA GLY A 11 -5.54 14.27 14.02
C GLY A 11 -5.87 13.53 12.73
N GLY A 12 -5.83 12.20 12.72
CA GLY A 12 -6.52 11.37 11.73
C GLY A 12 -7.81 10.84 12.33
N LEU A 13 -8.79 10.46 11.51
CA LEU A 13 -10.01 9.78 11.94
C LEU A 13 -9.67 8.38 12.52
N HIS A 14 -8.94 8.36 13.63
CA HIS A 14 -8.57 7.14 14.33
C HIS A 14 -9.68 6.69 15.25
N HIS A 15 -10.25 5.52 14.95
CA HIS A 15 -11.19 4.85 15.83
C HIS A 15 -10.49 3.69 16.49
N ARG A 16 -10.17 3.82 17.77
CA ARG A 16 -9.35 2.87 18.55
C ARG A 16 -9.73 1.39 18.39
N THR A 17 -11.03 1.10 18.24
CA THR A 17 -11.51 -0.27 18.01
C THR A 17 -11.19 -0.75 16.60
N ILE A 18 -11.39 0.10 15.59
CA ILE A 18 -11.10 -0.24 14.20
C ILE A 18 -9.61 -0.46 14.02
N ASP A 19 -8.77 0.44 14.56
CA ASP A 19 -7.31 0.32 14.51
C ASP A 19 -6.83 -1.00 15.13
N ARG A 20 -7.42 -1.39 16.26
CA ARG A 20 -7.10 -2.67 16.94
C ARG A 20 -7.51 -3.89 16.12
N VAL A 21 -8.71 -3.86 15.53
CA VAL A 21 -9.22 -4.95 14.71
C VAL A 21 -8.38 -5.11 13.44
N THR A 22 -8.08 -4.01 12.74
CA THR A 22 -7.25 -4.04 11.54
C THR A 22 -5.83 -4.51 11.84
N GLN A 23 -5.23 -4.02 12.93
CA GLN A 23 -3.91 -4.47 13.36
C GLN A 23 -3.86 -5.98 13.68
N ILE A 24 -4.91 -6.53 14.32
CA ILE A 24 -5.00 -7.99 14.55
C ILE A 24 -5.00 -8.75 13.23
N LEU A 25 -5.80 -8.32 12.25
CA LEU A 25 -5.87 -8.97 10.94
C LEU A 25 -4.52 -8.90 10.21
N GLU A 26 -3.87 -7.74 10.23
CA GLU A 26 -2.55 -7.55 9.63
C GLU A 26 -1.49 -8.44 10.28
N GLU A 27 -1.42 -8.49 11.60
CA GLU A 27 -0.47 -9.37 12.32
C GLU A 27 -0.67 -10.86 11.99
N VAL A 28 -1.92 -11.30 11.87
CA VAL A 28 -2.21 -12.70 11.51
C VAL A 28 -1.84 -12.99 10.05
N VAL A 29 -1.99 -12.03 9.15
CA VAL A 29 -1.58 -12.17 7.73
C VAL A 29 -0.06 -12.21 7.60
N TYR A 30 0.65 -11.34 8.34
CA TYR A 30 2.12 -11.28 8.27
C TYR A 30 2.81 -12.43 8.98
N HIS A 31 2.16 -12.97 10.01
CA HIS A 31 2.67 -14.07 10.83
C HIS A 31 1.64 -15.20 10.93
N PRO A 32 1.39 -15.94 9.81
CA PRO A 32 0.41 -17.03 9.81
C PRO A 32 0.74 -18.06 10.91
N GLY A 33 -0.25 -18.36 11.74
CA GLY A 33 -0.05 -19.22 12.90
C GLY A 33 0.52 -18.48 14.13
N ILE A 34 0.38 -17.16 14.20
CA ILE A 34 0.74 -16.38 15.39
C ILE A 34 -0.06 -16.87 16.62
N GLY A 35 0.61 -17.00 17.77
CA GLY A 35 -0.03 -17.35 19.01
C GLY A 35 -0.64 -16.16 19.74
N PHE A 36 -1.57 -16.43 20.69
CA PHE A 36 -2.23 -15.37 21.46
C PHE A 36 -1.25 -14.43 22.18
N ALA A 37 -0.20 -14.99 22.81
CA ALA A 37 0.75 -14.19 23.58
C ALA A 37 1.62 -13.30 22.69
N GLU A 38 1.95 -13.77 21.50
CA GLU A 38 2.71 -13.01 20.49
C GLU A 38 1.86 -11.86 19.93
N LEU A 39 0.60 -12.15 19.57
CA LEU A 39 -0.35 -11.18 19.08
C LEU A 39 -0.65 -10.09 20.14
N ALA A 40 -0.88 -10.46 21.40
CA ALA A 40 -1.10 -9.49 22.47
C ALA A 40 0.10 -8.58 22.72
N ARG A 41 1.32 -9.08 22.54
CA ARG A 41 2.55 -8.31 22.64
C ARG A 41 2.70 -7.35 21.47
N ALA A 42 2.47 -7.80 20.24
CA ALA A 42 2.52 -6.97 19.04
C ALA A 42 1.55 -5.78 19.12
N LEU A 43 0.35 -6.02 19.66
CA LEU A 43 -0.66 -4.96 19.84
C LEU A 43 -0.40 -4.00 21.00
N GLY A 44 0.50 -4.31 21.93
CA GLY A 44 0.71 -3.51 23.13
C GLY A 44 -0.58 -3.30 23.95
N ALA A 45 -1.53 -4.27 23.92
CA ALA A 45 -2.86 -4.13 24.48
C ALA A 45 -3.12 -5.10 25.64
N PRO A 46 -4.05 -4.76 26.59
CA PRO A 46 -4.45 -5.68 27.63
C PRO A 46 -4.98 -7.01 27.05
N LYS A 47 -4.53 -8.12 27.59
CA LYS A 47 -4.89 -9.47 27.12
C LYS A 47 -6.40 -9.70 27.03
N SER A 48 -7.18 -9.15 27.98
CA SER A 48 -8.64 -9.26 27.99
C SER A 48 -9.29 -8.60 26.77
N SER A 49 -8.80 -7.42 26.37
CA SER A 49 -9.29 -6.71 25.18
C SER A 49 -8.94 -7.47 23.90
N VAL A 50 -7.69 -7.95 23.78
CA VAL A 50 -7.26 -8.75 22.63
C VAL A 50 -8.09 -10.03 22.50
N HIS A 51 -8.33 -10.72 23.62
CA HIS A 51 -9.17 -11.92 23.63
C HIS A 51 -10.60 -11.64 23.16
N ALA A 52 -11.20 -10.53 23.60
CA ALA A 52 -12.55 -10.14 23.16
C ALA A 52 -12.60 -9.88 21.65
N PHE A 53 -11.62 -9.17 21.08
CA PHE A 53 -11.53 -8.92 19.65
C PHE A 53 -11.35 -10.20 18.84
N ILE A 54 -10.42 -11.08 19.26
CA ILE A 54 -10.19 -12.36 18.58
C ILE A 54 -11.47 -13.21 18.56
N ARG A 55 -12.17 -13.34 19.68
CA ARG A 55 -13.43 -14.07 19.73
C ARG A 55 -14.50 -13.46 18.81
N GLY A 56 -14.61 -12.15 18.77
CA GLY A 56 -15.51 -11.45 17.85
C GLY A 56 -15.17 -11.73 16.38
N LEU A 57 -13.89 -11.68 16.03
CA LEU A 57 -13.41 -11.97 14.69
C LEU A 57 -13.62 -13.43 14.29
N GLN A 58 -13.38 -14.38 15.21
CA GLN A 58 -13.66 -15.81 15.00
C GLN A 58 -15.15 -16.04 14.78
N ALA A 59 -16.01 -15.45 15.62
CA ALA A 59 -17.47 -15.59 15.50
C ALA A 59 -18.02 -15.08 14.16
N LYS A 60 -17.32 -14.18 13.50
CA LYS A 60 -17.67 -13.62 12.18
C LYS A 60 -16.89 -14.24 11.03
N GLY A 61 -16.07 -15.26 11.28
CA GLY A 61 -15.28 -15.95 10.26
C GLY A 61 -14.11 -15.16 9.69
N TRP A 62 -13.70 -14.05 10.31
CA TRP A 62 -12.53 -13.27 9.90
C TRP A 62 -11.21 -13.94 10.30
N LEU A 63 -11.24 -14.69 11.41
CA LEU A 63 -10.14 -15.51 11.89
C LEU A 63 -10.63 -16.93 12.13
N TYR A 64 -9.72 -17.90 12.06
CA TYR A 64 -9.92 -19.20 12.64
C TYR A 64 -8.72 -19.60 13.50
N GLU A 65 -8.93 -20.52 14.41
CA GLU A 65 -7.90 -21.03 15.30
C GLU A 65 -7.71 -22.53 15.06
N GLU A 66 -6.45 -22.91 14.89
CA GLU A 66 -6.03 -24.30 14.80
C GLU A 66 -4.81 -24.50 15.71
N ASN A 67 -4.86 -25.48 16.58
CA ASN A 67 -3.78 -25.80 17.54
C ASN A 67 -3.29 -24.56 18.34
N ARG A 68 -4.22 -23.72 18.79
CA ARG A 68 -3.95 -22.45 19.50
C ARG A 68 -3.15 -21.42 18.67
N ARG A 69 -3.23 -21.52 17.37
CA ARG A 69 -2.62 -20.63 16.39
C ARG A 69 -3.71 -19.98 15.55
N PHE A 70 -3.53 -18.69 15.22
CA PHE A 70 -4.52 -17.91 14.49
C PHE A 70 -4.14 -17.77 13.02
N TYR A 71 -5.16 -17.86 12.18
CA TYR A 71 -5.08 -17.74 10.73
C TYR A 71 -6.22 -16.90 10.21
N LEU A 72 -6.04 -16.33 9.00
CA LEU A 72 -7.08 -15.57 8.34
C LEU A 72 -8.27 -16.48 7.96
N GLY A 73 -9.47 -16.05 8.34
CA GLY A 73 -10.68 -16.82 8.16
C GLY A 73 -11.33 -16.66 6.77
N PRO A 74 -12.32 -17.51 6.43
CA PRO A 74 -12.95 -17.55 5.12
C PRO A 74 -13.78 -16.32 4.77
N ALA A 75 -14.17 -15.48 5.73
CA ALA A 75 -14.96 -14.28 5.48
C ALA A 75 -14.27 -13.31 4.51
N VAL A 76 -12.93 -13.21 4.58
CA VAL A 76 -12.13 -12.36 3.67
C VAL A 76 -12.27 -12.82 2.23
N TYR A 77 -12.15 -14.13 1.98
CA TYR A 77 -12.31 -14.70 0.65
C TYR A 77 -13.74 -14.53 0.12
N GLY A 78 -14.74 -14.74 0.98
CA GLY A 78 -16.14 -14.55 0.61
C GLY A 78 -16.45 -13.12 0.20
N LEU A 79 -15.94 -12.13 0.94
CA LEU A 79 -16.11 -10.72 0.58
C LEU A 79 -15.37 -10.34 -0.70
N THR A 80 -14.15 -10.86 -0.89
CA THR A 80 -13.38 -10.62 -2.11
C THR A 80 -14.11 -11.20 -3.34
N LEU A 81 -14.68 -12.40 -3.25
CA LEU A 81 -15.46 -13.01 -4.31
C LEU A 81 -16.76 -12.23 -4.59
N ALA A 82 -17.42 -11.74 -3.55
CA ALA A 82 -18.68 -11.00 -3.68
C ALA A 82 -18.51 -9.55 -4.15
N SER A 83 -17.35 -8.95 -3.94
CA SER A 83 -17.11 -7.53 -4.23
C SER A 83 -17.05 -7.20 -5.72
N GLY A 84 -16.92 -8.20 -6.58
CA GLY A 84 -16.63 -7.98 -8.00
C GLY A 84 -15.25 -7.38 -8.26
N PRO A 85 -14.99 -6.89 -9.48
CA PRO A 85 -13.69 -6.31 -9.82
C PRO A 85 -13.41 -5.04 -9.01
N ILE A 86 -12.26 -5.01 -8.36
CA ILE A 86 -11.74 -3.82 -7.68
C ILE A 86 -11.55 -2.69 -8.72
N ARG A 87 -11.59 -1.41 -8.31
CA ARG A 87 -11.30 -0.25 -9.20
C ARG A 87 -10.04 -0.44 -10.04
N ALA A 88 -9.01 -1.07 -9.48
CA ALA A 88 -7.78 -1.45 -10.16
C ALA A 88 -7.90 -2.69 -11.07
N GLY A 89 -9.07 -3.30 -11.18
CA GLY A 89 -9.36 -4.42 -12.11
C GLY A 89 -9.02 -4.15 -13.57
N LEU A 90 -8.50 -2.98 -13.90
CA LEU A 90 -7.85 -2.61 -15.15
C LEU A 90 -6.53 -3.32 -15.38
N VAL A 91 -5.76 -3.55 -14.35
CA VAL A 91 -4.43 -4.11 -14.46
C VAL A 91 -4.52 -5.59 -14.17
N THR A 92 -4.06 -6.40 -15.11
CA THR A 92 -4.04 -7.86 -14.97
C THR A 92 -2.69 -8.31 -14.40
N GLN A 93 -2.62 -9.55 -13.94
CA GLN A 93 -1.33 -10.13 -13.53
C GLN A 93 -0.35 -10.16 -14.71
N ALA A 94 -0.82 -10.47 -15.92
CA ALA A 94 0.01 -10.47 -17.13
C ALA A 94 0.62 -9.10 -17.45
N ASP A 95 -0.08 -8.01 -17.15
CA ASP A 95 0.44 -6.64 -17.32
C ASP A 95 1.58 -6.36 -16.32
N LEU A 96 1.43 -6.82 -15.07
CA LEU A 96 2.48 -6.69 -14.05
C LEU A 96 3.71 -7.54 -14.40
N ASP A 97 3.48 -8.77 -14.89
CA ASP A 97 4.55 -9.70 -15.28
C ASP A 97 5.35 -9.14 -16.45
N ALA A 98 4.68 -8.61 -17.47
CA ALA A 98 5.33 -8.00 -18.63
C ALA A 98 6.18 -6.77 -18.23
N LEU A 99 5.66 -5.93 -17.32
CA LEU A 99 6.42 -4.79 -16.80
C LEU A 99 7.64 -5.26 -15.99
N HIS A 100 7.46 -6.31 -15.16
CA HIS A 100 8.55 -6.90 -14.38
C HIS A 100 9.68 -7.43 -15.29
N GLU A 101 9.31 -8.22 -16.28
CA GLU A 101 10.28 -8.83 -17.22
C GLU A 101 11.11 -7.78 -17.95
N GLU A 102 10.48 -6.70 -18.39
CA GLU A 102 11.20 -5.65 -19.11
C GLU A 102 12.02 -4.72 -18.22
N ALA A 103 11.46 -4.32 -17.06
CA ALA A 103 12.15 -3.44 -16.13
C ALA A 103 13.29 -4.14 -15.38
N GLY A 104 13.14 -5.45 -15.12
CA GLY A 104 14.02 -6.22 -14.25
C GLY A 104 13.96 -5.74 -12.78
N MET A 105 12.79 -5.28 -12.36
CA MET A 105 12.52 -4.79 -11.00
C MET A 105 11.21 -5.40 -10.49
N THR A 106 11.06 -5.52 -9.19
CA THR A 106 9.77 -5.93 -8.61
C THR A 106 8.73 -4.86 -8.88
N VAL A 107 7.56 -5.29 -9.34
CA VAL A 107 6.41 -4.44 -9.64
C VAL A 107 5.36 -4.58 -8.55
N PHE A 108 4.80 -3.47 -8.10
CA PHE A 108 3.64 -3.47 -7.22
C PHE A 108 2.51 -2.64 -7.83
N LEU A 109 1.28 -3.11 -7.62
CA LEU A 109 0.07 -2.34 -7.90
C LEU A 109 -0.50 -1.84 -6.57
N GLY A 110 -0.58 -0.53 -6.40
CA GLY A 110 -1.11 0.11 -5.19
C GLY A 110 -2.41 0.83 -5.46
N VAL A 111 -3.32 0.81 -4.50
CA VAL A 111 -4.57 1.59 -4.51
C VAL A 111 -4.64 2.51 -3.31
N GLU A 112 -5.27 3.66 -3.50
CA GLU A 112 -5.54 4.60 -2.44
C GLU A 112 -6.62 4.07 -1.49
N ALA A 113 -6.38 4.20 -0.20
CA ALA A 113 -7.34 3.87 0.85
C ALA A 113 -7.20 4.89 1.99
N GLY A 114 -7.98 5.95 1.93
CA GLY A 114 -7.84 7.11 2.83
C GLY A 114 -6.46 7.74 2.72
N ASP A 115 -5.79 7.96 3.84
CA ASP A 115 -4.45 8.56 3.86
C ASP A 115 -3.31 7.55 3.55
N ASN A 116 -3.65 6.35 3.05
CA ASN A 116 -2.71 5.27 2.83
C ASN A 116 -2.73 4.73 1.39
N LEU A 117 -1.62 4.13 0.99
CA LEU A 117 -1.51 3.25 -0.16
C LEU A 117 -1.56 1.80 0.30
N ILE A 118 -2.42 0.99 -0.33
CA ILE A 118 -2.52 -0.45 -0.10
C ILE A 118 -2.06 -1.17 -1.36
N TYR A 119 -1.09 -2.06 -1.24
CA TYR A 119 -0.64 -2.90 -2.33
C TYR A 119 -1.58 -4.09 -2.51
N ILE A 120 -2.09 -4.28 -3.73
CA ILE A 120 -3.09 -5.30 -4.08
C ILE A 120 -2.62 -6.28 -5.15
N GLY A 121 -1.45 -6.05 -5.73
CA GLY A 121 -0.83 -6.92 -6.73
C GLY A 121 0.68 -6.74 -6.74
N GLU A 122 1.38 -7.81 -7.12
CA GLU A 122 2.84 -7.81 -7.26
C GLU A 122 3.28 -8.73 -8.40
N SER A 123 4.43 -8.41 -9.02
CA SER A 123 5.17 -9.31 -9.90
C SER A 123 6.66 -9.18 -9.68
N GLY A 124 7.35 -10.31 -9.75
CA GLY A 124 8.78 -10.40 -9.46
C GLY A 124 9.05 -10.56 -7.98
N THR A 125 9.87 -11.52 -7.64
CA THR A 125 10.34 -11.76 -6.27
C THR A 125 11.82 -11.44 -6.17
N ASP A 126 12.16 -10.22 -5.82
CA ASP A 126 13.40 -9.99 -5.10
C ASP A 126 13.12 -10.34 -3.63
N ALA A 127 13.87 -11.27 -3.05
CA ALA A 127 13.68 -11.73 -1.67
C ALA A 127 13.71 -10.57 -0.65
N MET A 128 14.37 -9.45 -0.97
CA MET A 128 14.41 -8.25 -0.13
C MET A 128 13.15 -7.38 -0.28
N THR A 129 12.57 -7.26 -1.49
CA THR A 129 11.40 -6.42 -1.74
C THR A 129 10.08 -7.12 -1.42
N GLY A 130 9.95 -8.41 -1.75
CA GLY A 130 8.74 -9.18 -1.48
C GLY A 130 8.41 -9.28 0.01
N PHE A 131 9.42 -9.38 0.86
CA PHE A 131 9.22 -9.38 2.31
C PHE A 131 8.73 -8.04 2.84
N ALA A 132 9.29 -6.93 2.39
CA ALA A 132 8.92 -5.59 2.85
C ALA A 132 7.48 -5.20 2.45
N ALA A 133 7.03 -5.57 1.25
CA ALA A 133 5.66 -5.31 0.81
C ALA A 133 4.65 -6.22 1.52
N ARG A 134 4.98 -7.48 1.72
CA ARG A 134 4.14 -8.43 2.47
C ARG A 134 4.03 -8.10 3.95
N SER A 135 5.07 -7.51 4.52
CA SER A 135 5.11 -7.14 5.95
C SER A 135 4.44 -5.80 6.27
N ASN A 136 4.06 -5.03 5.26
CA ASN A 136 3.42 -3.73 5.47
C ASN A 136 2.59 -3.34 4.24
N ILE A 137 1.41 -3.95 4.12
CA ILE A 137 0.48 -3.73 3.01
C ILE A 137 0.01 -2.27 2.97
N ARG A 138 -0.09 -1.62 4.13
CA ARG A 138 -0.57 -0.24 4.28
C ARG A 138 0.59 0.70 4.53
N ARG A 139 0.76 1.69 3.66
CA ARG A 139 1.81 2.71 3.76
C ARG A 139 1.20 4.11 3.65
N THR A 140 1.67 5.05 4.45
CA THR A 140 1.27 6.47 4.28
C THR A 140 1.69 6.97 2.89
N LEU A 141 0.84 7.78 2.27
CA LEU A 141 1.08 8.25 0.90
C LEU A 141 2.42 8.97 0.79
N ILE A 142 2.72 9.90 1.70
CA ILE A 142 3.93 10.72 1.64
C ILE A 142 5.23 9.91 1.75
N ALA A 143 5.18 8.71 2.33
CA ALA A 143 6.34 7.87 2.57
C ALA A 143 6.70 6.94 1.39
N THR A 144 5.93 6.95 0.31
CA THR A 144 6.11 6.01 -0.81
C THR A 144 6.17 6.72 -2.17
N ALA A 145 6.86 6.14 -3.15
CA ALA A 145 6.85 6.66 -4.52
C ALA A 145 5.43 6.64 -5.10
N GLY A 146 4.65 5.55 -4.89
CA GLY A 146 3.27 5.45 -5.34
C GLY A 146 2.37 6.53 -4.74
N GLY A 147 2.48 6.76 -3.44
CA GLY A 147 1.72 7.81 -2.77
C GLY A 147 2.13 9.22 -3.21
N LYS A 148 3.43 9.49 -3.41
CA LYS A 148 3.90 10.76 -3.98
C LYS A 148 3.33 10.99 -5.40
N ALA A 149 3.26 9.95 -6.24
CA ALA A 149 2.65 10.03 -7.56
C ALA A 149 1.15 10.37 -7.49
N LEU A 150 0.41 9.77 -6.55
CA LEU A 150 -0.99 10.10 -6.27
C LEU A 150 -1.14 11.56 -5.83
N LEU A 151 -0.41 11.97 -4.79
CA LEU A 151 -0.47 13.32 -4.24
C LEU A 151 -0.14 14.39 -5.29
N ALA A 152 0.81 14.12 -6.18
CA ALA A 152 1.14 15.04 -7.27
C ALA A 152 0.03 15.16 -8.32
N ALA A 153 -0.77 14.10 -8.50
CA ALA A 153 -1.86 14.02 -9.45
C ALA A 153 -3.22 14.48 -8.87
N TRP A 154 -3.34 14.65 -7.57
CA TRP A 154 -4.53 15.16 -6.92
C TRP A 154 -4.77 16.65 -7.22
N PRO A 155 -6.04 17.12 -7.09
CA PRO A 155 -6.34 18.54 -7.00
C PRO A 155 -5.53 19.20 -5.89
N ASP A 156 -5.08 20.43 -6.12
CA ASP A 156 -4.22 21.13 -5.16
C ASP A 156 -4.86 21.27 -3.76
N ALA A 157 -6.18 21.51 -3.71
CA ALA A 157 -6.91 21.66 -2.46
C ALA A 157 -6.88 20.35 -1.62
N ASP A 158 -7.06 19.19 -2.25
CA ASP A 158 -7.10 17.88 -1.58
C ASP A 158 -5.70 17.47 -1.11
N ARG A 159 -4.69 17.66 -1.97
CA ARG A 159 -3.28 17.44 -1.62
C ARG A 159 -2.88 18.30 -0.42
N ASP A 160 -3.17 19.61 -0.47
CA ASP A 160 -2.79 20.53 0.59
C ASP A 160 -3.52 20.23 1.89
N ALA A 161 -4.79 19.78 1.81
CA ALA A 161 -5.53 19.30 2.98
C ALA A 161 -4.89 18.05 3.58
N TYR A 162 -4.43 17.09 2.75
CA TYR A 162 -3.68 15.94 3.22
C TYR A 162 -2.37 16.34 3.89
N LEU A 163 -1.57 17.19 3.26
CA LEU A 163 -0.26 17.62 3.79
C LEU A 163 -0.39 18.36 5.14
N ARG A 164 -1.43 19.18 5.31
CA ARG A 164 -1.69 19.86 6.59
C ARG A 164 -2.05 18.93 7.74
N ARG A 165 -2.55 17.72 7.45
CA ARG A 165 -2.89 16.71 8.48
C ARG A 165 -1.69 15.87 8.89
N GLN A 166 -0.55 16.01 8.21
CA GLN A 166 0.63 15.22 8.57
C GLN A 166 1.17 15.65 9.93
N GLN A 167 1.71 14.67 10.68
CA GLN A 167 2.33 14.92 11.97
C GLN A 167 3.67 15.63 11.80
N PRO A 168 4.16 16.37 12.82
CA PRO A 168 5.46 17.06 12.77
C PRO A 168 6.63 16.15 12.40
N ASP A 169 6.57 14.88 12.76
CA ASP A 169 7.61 13.88 12.39
C ASP A 169 7.74 13.66 10.87
N ASN A 170 6.73 14.07 10.10
CA ASN A 170 6.70 13.98 8.64
C ASN A 170 7.12 15.27 7.93
N ASP A 171 7.46 16.35 8.63
CA ASP A 171 7.77 17.67 8.05
C ASP A 171 8.90 17.59 7.01
N ALA A 172 9.93 16.80 7.27
CA ALA A 172 11.02 16.58 6.33
C ALA A 172 10.56 15.90 5.04
N GLN A 173 9.64 14.94 5.14
CA GLN A 173 9.06 14.24 3.98
C GLN A 173 8.12 15.15 3.19
N VAL A 174 7.34 15.97 3.87
CA VAL A 174 6.46 16.99 3.25
C VAL A 174 7.30 18.00 2.47
N SER A 175 8.35 18.54 3.10
CA SER A 175 9.24 19.51 2.45
C SER A 175 9.96 18.91 1.24
N ALA A 176 10.46 17.69 1.33
CA ALA A 176 11.07 16.98 0.22
C ALA A 176 10.08 16.75 -0.93
N PHE A 177 8.86 16.31 -0.63
CA PHE A 177 7.82 16.11 -1.63
C PHE A 177 7.45 17.42 -2.35
N LEU A 178 7.29 18.52 -1.60
CA LEU A 178 6.96 19.82 -2.21
C LEU A 178 8.07 20.32 -3.14
N ALA A 179 9.32 20.06 -2.82
CA ALA A 179 10.45 20.39 -3.70
C ALA A 179 10.45 19.55 -5.00
N GLU A 180 9.98 18.31 -4.94
CA GLU A 180 9.89 17.38 -6.08
C GLU A 180 8.61 17.55 -6.90
N LEU A 181 7.57 18.20 -6.37
CA LEU A 181 6.21 18.21 -6.92
C LEU A 181 6.14 18.66 -8.38
N ALA A 182 6.85 19.74 -8.72
CA ALA A 182 6.86 20.28 -10.09
C ALA A 182 7.49 19.30 -11.09
N ASP A 183 8.56 18.61 -10.68
CA ASP A 183 9.21 17.59 -11.50
C ASP A 183 8.34 16.34 -11.65
N ILE A 184 7.72 15.87 -10.57
CA ILE A 184 6.79 14.75 -10.62
C ILE A 184 5.63 15.04 -11.58
N ARG A 185 5.04 16.22 -11.54
CA ARG A 185 3.98 16.63 -12.46
C ARG A 185 4.43 16.68 -13.92
N LYS A 186 5.64 17.19 -14.15
CA LYS A 186 6.22 17.28 -15.50
C LYS A 186 6.58 15.91 -16.06
N THR A 187 7.20 15.06 -15.26
CA THR A 187 7.68 13.73 -15.67
C THR A 187 6.65 12.64 -15.53
N ARG A 188 5.56 12.88 -14.78
CA ARG A 188 4.54 11.89 -14.38
C ARG A 188 5.08 10.75 -13.52
N VAL A 189 6.31 10.84 -13.04
CA VAL A 189 6.96 9.78 -12.26
C VAL A 189 7.51 10.35 -10.96
N ALA A 190 7.09 9.78 -9.84
CA ALA A 190 7.67 10.02 -8.53
C ALA A 190 8.74 9.00 -8.22
N THR A 191 9.74 9.41 -7.44
CA THR A 191 10.80 8.52 -6.95
C THR A 191 10.86 8.51 -5.42
N ASN A 192 11.39 7.44 -4.86
CA ASN A 192 11.68 7.35 -3.45
C ASN A 192 12.88 6.42 -3.19
N THR A 193 13.56 6.66 -2.08
CA THR A 193 14.60 5.75 -1.58
C THR A 193 14.18 5.19 -0.23
N LEU A 194 14.40 3.90 -0.04
CA LEU A 194 13.97 3.12 1.12
C LEU A 194 15.20 2.45 1.75
N HIS A 195 15.02 1.99 3.00
CA HIS A 195 16.06 1.23 3.72
C HIS A 195 17.44 1.92 3.69
N HIS A 196 17.49 3.18 4.17
CA HIS A 196 18.73 3.99 4.22
C HIS A 196 19.45 4.11 2.87
N GLY A 197 18.68 4.17 1.78
CA GLY A 197 19.22 4.32 0.43
C GLY A 197 19.53 3.01 -0.30
N ALA A 198 19.34 1.85 0.31
CA ALA A 198 19.61 0.55 -0.31
C ALA A 198 18.63 0.21 -1.44
N GLN A 199 17.39 0.67 -1.33
CA GLN A 199 16.35 0.44 -2.34
C GLN A 199 15.91 1.74 -3.00
N PHE A 200 15.58 1.65 -4.28
CA PHE A 200 15.07 2.74 -5.10
C PHE A 200 13.74 2.34 -5.71
N ALA A 201 12.79 3.26 -5.66
CA ALA A 201 11.45 3.07 -6.19
C ALA A 201 11.09 4.19 -7.19
N LEU A 202 10.41 3.80 -8.27
CA LEU A 202 9.76 4.72 -9.21
C LEU A 202 8.27 4.38 -9.29
N ALA A 203 7.42 5.38 -9.42
CA ALA A 203 5.98 5.14 -9.49
C ALA A 203 5.28 6.17 -10.38
N THR A 204 4.19 5.74 -11.01
CA THR A 204 3.24 6.60 -11.72
C THR A 204 1.80 6.20 -11.41
N VAL A 205 0.85 7.10 -11.65
CA VAL A 205 -0.57 6.80 -11.51
C VAL A 205 -1.07 6.01 -12.70
N VAL A 206 -1.99 5.08 -12.44
CA VAL A 206 -2.75 4.35 -13.46
C VAL A 206 -4.12 5.00 -13.62
N ARG A 207 -4.48 5.35 -14.85
CA ARG A 207 -5.76 5.96 -15.17
C ARG A 207 -6.63 5.01 -15.97
N ASN A 208 -7.95 5.12 -15.78
CA ASN A 208 -8.91 4.45 -16.64
C ASN A 208 -9.18 5.29 -17.91
N ARG A 209 -10.06 4.80 -18.81
CA ARG A 209 -10.46 5.54 -20.03
C ARG A 209 -11.17 6.88 -19.76
N ALA A 210 -11.70 7.07 -18.56
CA ALA A 210 -12.32 8.33 -18.14
C ALA A 210 -11.30 9.28 -17.46
N GLU A 211 -9.98 9.01 -17.59
CA GLU A 211 -8.90 9.76 -16.95
C GLU A 211 -8.93 9.75 -15.41
N GLU A 212 -9.76 8.91 -14.79
CA GLU A 212 -9.80 8.77 -13.35
C GLU A 212 -8.62 7.92 -12.85
N ILE A 213 -8.01 8.34 -11.76
CA ILE A 213 -6.94 7.57 -11.10
C ILE A 213 -7.56 6.36 -10.42
N VAL A 214 -7.09 5.17 -10.76
CA VAL A 214 -7.60 3.89 -10.22
C VAL A 214 -6.57 3.11 -9.44
N ALA A 215 -5.28 3.36 -9.68
CA ALA A 215 -4.17 2.71 -9.00
C ALA A 215 -2.86 3.48 -9.20
N THR A 216 -1.78 2.94 -8.64
CA THR A 216 -0.38 3.30 -8.97
C THR A 216 0.40 2.05 -9.34
N ALA A 217 1.25 2.16 -10.35
CA ALA A 217 2.27 1.17 -10.66
C ALA A 217 3.60 1.61 -10.06
N VAL A 218 4.25 0.70 -9.33
CA VAL A 218 5.48 1.00 -8.59
C VAL A 218 6.54 -0.04 -8.95
N LEU A 219 7.71 0.43 -9.41
CA LEU A 219 8.92 -0.38 -9.59
C LEU A 219 9.80 -0.23 -8.35
N VAL A 220 10.27 -1.34 -7.81
CA VAL A 220 11.20 -1.34 -6.66
C VAL A 220 12.38 -2.26 -6.95
N GLY A 221 13.58 -1.79 -6.69
CA GLY A 221 14.81 -2.56 -6.86
C GLY A 221 15.96 -2.00 -6.05
N GLN A 222 17.13 -2.63 -6.15
CA GLN A 222 18.34 -2.15 -5.47
C GLN A 222 18.80 -0.81 -6.07
N SER A 223 19.13 0.15 -5.24
CA SER A 223 19.56 1.48 -5.66
C SER A 223 20.78 1.43 -6.60
N ALA A 224 21.73 0.56 -6.30
CA ALA A 224 22.97 0.43 -7.09
C ALA A 224 22.72 0.07 -8.55
N THR A 225 21.69 -0.72 -8.84
CA THR A 225 21.34 -1.16 -10.19
C THR A 225 20.23 -0.33 -10.84
N ALA A 226 19.32 0.23 -10.06
CA ALA A 226 18.16 0.96 -10.54
C ALA A 226 18.47 2.42 -10.87
N LYS A 227 19.16 3.16 -9.97
CA LYS A 227 19.46 4.60 -10.19
C LYS A 227 20.22 4.88 -11.48
N PRO A 228 21.27 4.14 -11.87
CA PRO A 228 21.95 4.39 -13.14
C PRO A 228 21.07 4.21 -14.38
N ARG A 229 19.93 3.51 -14.24
CA ARG A 229 18.96 3.21 -15.29
C ARG A 229 17.68 4.02 -15.17
N GLU A 230 17.60 4.99 -14.25
CA GLU A 230 16.38 5.69 -13.90
C GLU A 230 15.61 6.20 -15.14
N GLU A 231 16.28 6.90 -16.04
CA GLU A 231 15.64 7.47 -17.23
C GLU A 231 15.06 6.37 -18.17
N LYS A 232 15.75 5.25 -18.30
CA LYS A 232 15.25 4.08 -19.04
C LYS A 232 14.02 3.47 -18.33
N LEU A 233 14.09 3.33 -17.01
CA LEU A 233 13.00 2.77 -16.19
C LEU A 233 11.76 3.66 -16.22
N ARG A 234 11.91 5.00 -16.20
CA ARG A 234 10.80 5.95 -16.39
C ARG A 234 10.07 5.70 -17.71
N LYS A 235 10.81 5.56 -18.80
CA LYS A 235 10.23 5.30 -20.15
C LYS A 235 9.50 3.96 -20.21
N ILE A 236 10.08 2.91 -19.65
CA ILE A 236 9.46 1.59 -19.58
C ILE A 236 8.15 1.66 -18.78
N LEU A 237 8.19 2.22 -17.56
CA LEU A 237 7.03 2.35 -16.69
C LEU A 237 5.88 3.09 -17.36
N LEU A 238 6.15 4.27 -17.91
CA LEU A 238 5.12 5.09 -18.56
C LEU A 238 4.53 4.39 -19.79
N ARG A 239 5.35 3.78 -20.65
CA ARG A 239 4.87 3.07 -21.84
C ARG A 239 3.92 1.91 -21.46
N HIS A 240 4.26 1.10 -20.46
CA HIS A 240 3.39 0.03 -19.99
C HIS A 240 2.08 0.58 -19.43
N VAL A 241 2.17 1.52 -18.50
CA VAL A 241 0.99 2.08 -17.83
C VAL A 241 0.06 2.79 -18.81
N ASP A 242 0.59 3.54 -19.78
CA ASP A 242 -0.20 4.21 -20.80
C ASP A 242 -0.91 3.22 -21.76
N SER A 243 -0.38 1.99 -21.94
CA SER A 243 -1.00 0.95 -22.75
C SER A 243 -2.10 0.17 -22.04
N TRP A 244 -2.14 0.12 -20.71
CA TRP A 244 -3.07 -0.70 -19.95
C TRP A 244 -4.56 -0.39 -20.18
N PRO A 245 -5.00 0.86 -20.36
CA PRO A 245 -6.40 1.16 -20.66
C PRO A 245 -6.91 0.57 -21.98
N ASP A 246 -6.01 0.32 -22.94
CA ASP A 246 -6.38 -0.12 -24.28
C ASP A 246 -6.53 -1.64 -24.42
N HIS A 247 -5.96 -2.42 -23.48
CA HIS A 247 -5.96 -3.89 -23.52
C HIS A 247 -7.30 -4.53 -23.17
N ARG A 248 -8.45 -3.77 -23.08
CA ARG A 248 -9.70 -4.31 -22.62
C ARG A 248 -10.75 -4.53 -23.69
N VAL A 249 -11.04 -5.79 -23.83
CA VAL A 249 -12.35 -6.28 -24.28
C VAL A 249 -13.39 -5.95 -23.20
N SER A 250 -14.49 -5.33 -23.64
CA SER A 250 -15.62 -4.97 -22.78
C SER A 250 -16.12 -6.20 -22.00
N PRO A 251 -16.53 -6.07 -20.72
CA PRO A 251 -17.09 -7.18 -19.93
C PRO A 251 -18.37 -7.80 -20.52
N ARG A 252 -18.87 -7.29 -21.65
CA ARG A 252 -20.09 -7.79 -22.32
C ARG A 252 -19.86 -8.96 -23.27
N GLU A 253 -18.62 -9.37 -23.53
CA GLU A 253 -18.30 -10.49 -24.43
C GLU A 253 -17.85 -11.76 -23.70
N ALA A 254 -17.92 -11.82 -22.38
CA ALA A 254 -17.55 -12.96 -21.56
C ALA A 254 -18.75 -13.60 -20.83
N ILE A 255 -19.94 -13.67 -21.51
CA ILE A 255 -21.10 -14.48 -21.07
C ILE A 255 -21.50 -15.39 -22.21
#